data_6c095745f918eba424aacfdd44a620d9
#
_entry.id   6c095745f918eba424aacfdd44a620d9
#
_cell.length_a   1.000
_cell.length_b   1.000
_cell.length_c   1.000
_cell.angle_alpha   90.00
_cell.angle_beta   90.00
_cell.angle_gamma   90.00
#
_symmetry.space_group_name_H-M   'P 1'
#
loop_
_entity.id
_entity.type
_entity.pdbx_description
1 polymer ?
#
loop_
_entity_poly.entity_id
_entity_poly.type
_entity_poly.pdbx_seq_one_letter_code
_entity_poly.pdbx_strand_id
1 'polypeptide(L)'
;MFSLLHQLDVVLARDPGDYRILRAAEESGGQPIKSTIEDAKRAAAEFAVNKYVSNNMVVGLGTGSTAKYAVEHIAKLINDKTLTNIIGVPTSRGTEELARRLGIPLRDLNSLTKSNPNGYPIDVAIDGADAVDCCMNLIKGGGAALLREKMIEKAAEIFICIVDRSKLVRYFGGSTGAVPLPVEITQFSHEHVMRVIRRVLRHRSCTVSQRFETDGTTPVVTDNGNYIADVRFHGAQLLVPRGAAAELEPITGVVEHGLFCGMAKAVVVAETDGSVREITTPAPGPHALNY
;
A
#
# COMPACT_ATOMS: atom_id res chain seq x y z
N MET A 1 -30.13 -19.94 -11.23
CA MET A 1 -29.21 -18.90 -11.72
C MET A 1 -29.71 -17.47 -11.42
N PHE A 2 -30.77 -17.29 -10.63
CA PHE A 2 -31.34 -15.98 -10.22
C PHE A 2 -31.21 -15.68 -8.71
N SER A 3 -30.60 -16.59 -7.92
CA SER A 3 -30.51 -16.46 -6.46
C SER A 3 -29.22 -15.80 -5.94
N LEU A 4 -28.18 -15.67 -6.79
CA LEU A 4 -26.89 -15.08 -6.39
C LEU A 4 -26.84 -13.55 -6.52
N LEU A 5 -27.72 -12.95 -7.31
CA LEU A 5 -27.77 -11.50 -7.51
C LEU A 5 -28.43 -10.76 -6.33
N HIS A 6 -29.27 -11.43 -5.54
CA HIS A 6 -29.98 -10.81 -4.39
C HIS A 6 -29.10 -10.70 -3.14
N GLN A 7 -27.98 -11.44 -3.05
CA GLN A 7 -27.05 -11.33 -1.92
C GLN A 7 -25.99 -10.26 -2.11
N LEU A 8 -25.75 -9.80 -3.35
CA LEU A 8 -24.81 -8.71 -3.63
C LEU A 8 -25.38 -7.32 -3.30
N ASP A 9 -26.70 -7.15 -3.32
CA ASP A 9 -27.35 -5.87 -2.99
C ASP A 9 -27.32 -5.52 -1.50
N VAL A 10 -27.15 -6.52 -0.62
CA VAL A 10 -27.13 -6.30 0.84
C VAL A 10 -25.76 -5.81 1.34
N VAL A 11 -24.69 -6.04 0.57
CA VAL A 11 -23.35 -5.55 0.91
C VAL A 11 -23.10 -4.09 0.49
N LEU A 12 -23.93 -3.59 -0.44
CA LEU A 12 -23.78 -2.22 -1.00
C LEU A 12 -24.49 -1.12 -0.18
N ALA A 13 -25.24 -1.49 0.87
CA ALA A 13 -26.06 -0.54 1.64
C ALA A 13 -25.48 -0.15 3.01
N ARG A 14 -24.17 -0.31 3.24
CA ARG A 14 -23.55 0.27 4.44
C ARG A 14 -23.10 1.69 4.14
N ASP A 15 -23.72 2.62 4.86
CA ASP A 15 -23.42 4.05 4.88
C ASP A 15 -21.92 4.28 5.17
N PRO A 16 -21.20 5.16 4.43
CA PRO A 16 -19.80 5.49 4.71
C PRO A 16 -19.52 6.04 6.11
N GLY A 17 -20.56 6.29 6.94
CA GLY A 17 -20.47 6.81 8.29
C GLY A 17 -20.11 5.81 9.40
N ASP A 18 -20.10 4.50 9.12
CA ASP A 18 -19.93 3.46 10.16
C ASP A 18 -18.46 3.13 10.52
N TYR A 19 -17.49 3.84 9.96
CA TYR A 19 -16.11 3.71 10.40
C TYR A 19 -15.87 4.47 11.69
N ARG A 20 -15.44 3.79 12.76
CA ARG A 20 -15.04 4.45 14.00
C ARG A 20 -13.86 5.39 13.72
N ILE A 21 -14.16 6.68 13.71
CA ILE A 21 -13.18 7.75 13.58
C ILE A 21 -12.59 7.98 14.98
N LEU A 22 -11.37 7.54 15.22
CA LEU A 22 -10.61 7.97 16.38
C LEU A 22 -9.90 9.27 15.99
N ARG A 23 -10.40 10.41 16.46
CA ARG A 23 -9.65 11.68 16.40
C ARG A 23 -8.58 11.64 17.48
N ALA A 24 -7.32 11.90 17.11
CA ALA A 24 -6.32 12.27 18.09
C ALA A 24 -6.75 13.61 18.71
N ALA A 25 -6.76 13.69 20.04
CA ALA A 25 -7.27 14.83 20.78
C ALA A 25 -6.51 16.11 20.41
N GLU A 26 -7.26 17.15 20.12
CA GLU A 26 -6.77 18.52 20.02
C GLU A 26 -6.39 19.03 21.41
N GLU A 27 -5.12 19.32 21.60
CA GLU A 27 -4.70 20.30 22.62
C GLU A 27 -3.72 21.28 21.96
N SER A 28 -4.24 22.34 21.40
CA SER A 28 -3.65 23.70 21.45
C SER A 28 -4.46 24.66 20.58
N GLY A 29 -5.06 25.66 21.19
CA GLY A 29 -5.76 26.78 20.53
C GLY A 29 -4.76 27.65 19.77
N GLY A 30 -4.56 27.38 18.48
CA GLY A 30 -3.85 28.19 17.52
C GLY A 30 -4.62 28.23 16.21
N GLN A 31 -4.61 29.37 15.51
CA GLN A 31 -5.23 29.49 14.18
C GLN A 31 -4.63 28.39 13.25
N PRO A 32 -5.44 27.76 12.36
CA PRO A 32 -4.95 26.70 11.49
C PRO A 32 -3.88 27.28 10.54
N ILE A 33 -2.62 26.95 10.79
CA ILE A 33 -1.54 27.12 9.83
C ILE A 33 -1.89 26.18 8.68
N LYS A 34 -2.03 26.67 7.44
CA LYS A 34 -2.17 25.81 6.27
C LYS A 34 -0.94 24.90 6.19
N SER A 35 -1.09 23.68 6.67
CA SER A 35 -0.07 22.65 6.57
C SER A 35 0.20 22.35 5.09
N THR A 36 1.45 22.24 4.71
CA THR A 36 1.80 21.78 3.37
C THR A 36 1.49 20.27 3.24
N ILE A 37 1.33 19.78 2.00
CA ILE A 37 1.14 18.34 1.76
C ILE A 37 2.31 17.54 2.36
N GLU A 38 3.52 18.07 2.33
CA GLU A 38 4.70 17.42 2.89
C GLU A 38 4.67 17.39 4.42
N ASP A 39 4.18 18.43 5.09
CA ASP A 39 3.99 18.44 6.54
C ASP A 39 2.93 17.40 6.95
N ALA A 40 1.85 17.31 6.18
CA ALA A 40 0.79 16.33 6.39
C ALA A 40 1.31 14.90 6.26
N LYS A 41 2.08 14.59 5.20
CA LYS A 41 2.71 13.27 5.02
C LYS A 41 3.65 12.92 6.18
N ARG A 42 4.44 13.89 6.65
CA ARG A 42 5.34 13.75 7.79
C ARG A 42 4.54 13.41 9.06
N ALA A 43 3.48 14.16 9.34
CA ALA A 43 2.63 13.93 10.52
C ALA A 43 2.00 12.52 10.52
N ALA A 44 1.49 12.05 9.38
CA ALA A 44 0.96 10.69 9.27
C ALA A 44 2.05 9.62 9.50
N ALA A 45 3.24 9.83 8.96
CA ALA A 45 4.37 8.91 9.12
C ALA A 45 4.83 8.86 10.58
N GLU A 46 4.99 10.01 11.24
CA GLU A 46 5.38 10.10 12.65
C GLU A 46 4.32 9.46 13.56
N PHE A 47 3.03 9.72 13.30
CA PHE A 47 1.94 9.07 14.02
C PHE A 47 2.01 7.55 13.91
N ALA A 48 2.18 7.01 12.70
CA ALA A 48 2.23 5.57 12.47
C ALA A 48 3.44 4.95 13.19
N VAL A 49 4.62 5.56 13.10
CA VAL A 49 5.83 5.06 13.77
C VAL A 49 5.66 5.10 15.28
N ASN A 50 5.21 6.23 15.85
CA ASN A 50 5.06 6.38 17.30
C ASN A 50 4.04 5.41 17.89
N LYS A 51 3.01 5.04 17.12
CA LYS A 51 1.95 4.13 17.58
C LYS A 51 2.31 2.65 17.43
N TYR A 52 2.99 2.29 16.35
CA TYR A 52 3.11 0.89 15.94
C TYR A 52 4.53 0.32 16.03
N VAL A 53 5.56 1.15 16.21
CA VAL A 53 6.94 0.67 16.34
C VAL A 53 7.38 0.73 17.80
N SER A 54 7.92 -0.37 18.28
CA SER A 54 8.45 -0.51 19.64
C SER A 54 9.85 -1.13 19.62
N ASN A 55 10.55 -1.09 20.75
CA ASN A 55 11.88 -1.69 20.90
C ASN A 55 11.90 -3.18 20.49
N ASN A 56 13.03 -3.62 19.96
CA ASN A 56 13.31 -4.99 19.56
C ASN A 56 12.49 -5.49 18.36
N MET A 57 11.86 -4.61 17.60
CA MET A 57 11.07 -4.98 16.43
C MET A 57 11.90 -5.07 15.16
N VAL A 58 11.47 -5.97 14.27
CA VAL A 58 11.82 -5.99 12.85
C VAL A 58 10.76 -5.22 12.09
N VAL A 59 11.18 -4.18 11.38
CA VAL A 59 10.28 -3.21 10.72
C VAL A 59 10.46 -3.26 9.21
N GLY A 60 9.38 -3.54 8.49
CA GLY A 60 9.31 -3.38 7.04
C GLY A 60 9.30 -1.89 6.67
N LEU A 61 10.30 -1.46 5.91
CA LEU A 61 10.51 -0.07 5.53
C LEU A 61 9.99 0.16 4.12
N GLY A 62 8.90 0.91 4.01
CA GLY A 62 8.19 1.18 2.76
C GLY A 62 8.95 2.07 1.78
N THR A 63 8.37 2.21 0.59
CA THR A 63 8.91 2.99 -0.54
C THR A 63 7.98 4.15 -0.90
N GLY A 64 8.55 5.28 -1.30
CA GLY A 64 7.81 6.43 -1.82
C GLY A 64 7.81 7.66 -0.92
N SER A 65 7.13 8.72 -1.38
CA SER A 65 7.26 10.06 -0.81
C SER A 65 6.73 10.19 0.62
N THR A 66 5.76 9.37 1.04
CA THR A 66 5.24 9.36 2.41
C THR A 66 6.06 8.41 3.28
N ALA A 67 6.39 7.22 2.77
CA ALA A 67 7.14 6.21 3.51
C ALA A 67 8.55 6.69 3.91
N LYS A 68 9.20 7.53 3.11
CA LYS A 68 10.50 8.11 3.46
C LYS A 68 10.48 8.83 4.82
N TYR A 69 9.38 9.51 5.17
CA TYR A 69 9.26 10.19 6.46
C TYR A 69 9.16 9.22 7.63
N ALA A 70 8.57 8.03 7.42
CA ALA A 70 8.58 6.98 8.45
C ALA A 70 10.01 6.45 8.67
N VAL A 71 10.78 6.24 7.59
CA VAL A 71 12.19 5.83 7.66
C VAL A 71 13.03 6.88 8.37
N GLU A 72 12.87 8.17 8.01
CA GLU A 72 13.55 9.29 8.66
C GLU A 72 13.21 9.38 10.16
N HIS A 73 11.95 9.21 10.52
CA HIS A 73 11.50 9.28 11.91
C HIS A 73 12.01 8.10 12.73
N ILE A 74 11.99 6.87 12.21
CA ILE A 74 12.58 5.70 12.86
C ILE A 74 14.07 5.96 13.12
N ALA A 75 14.81 6.45 12.14
CA ALA A 75 16.23 6.76 12.31
C ALA A 75 16.47 7.81 13.39
N LYS A 76 15.66 8.87 13.44
CA LYS A 76 15.70 9.88 14.50
C LYS A 76 15.52 9.25 15.87
N LEU A 77 14.49 8.41 16.06
CA LEU A 77 14.19 7.76 17.33
C LEU A 77 15.28 6.76 17.76
N ILE A 78 15.96 6.11 16.80
CA ILE A 78 17.13 5.27 17.07
C ILE A 78 18.31 6.14 17.56
N ASN A 79 18.59 7.24 16.89
CA ASN A 79 19.67 8.16 17.24
C ASN A 79 19.46 8.82 18.60
N ASP A 80 18.23 9.17 18.92
CA ASP A 80 17.81 9.73 20.21
C ASP A 80 17.70 8.66 21.32
N LYS A 81 17.97 7.38 21.00
CA LYS A 81 17.87 6.23 21.89
C LYS A 81 16.46 5.99 22.46
N THR A 82 15.44 6.56 21.85
CA THR A 82 14.02 6.31 22.16
C THR A 82 13.61 4.92 21.66
N LEU A 83 14.13 4.51 20.49
CA LEU A 83 14.01 3.15 19.97
C LEU A 83 15.35 2.43 20.01
N THR A 84 15.33 1.18 20.46
CA THR A 84 16.52 0.33 20.57
C THR A 84 16.28 -1.03 19.92
N ASN A 85 17.37 -1.63 19.37
CA ASN A 85 17.33 -2.96 18.75
C ASN A 85 16.33 -3.06 17.59
N ILE A 86 16.21 -2.01 16.79
CA ILE A 86 15.39 -2.02 15.55
C ILE A 86 16.20 -2.62 14.41
N ILE A 87 15.55 -3.46 13.62
CA ILE A 87 16.08 -3.99 12.36
C ILE A 87 15.12 -3.59 11.25
N GLY A 88 15.60 -2.90 10.23
CA GLY A 88 14.83 -2.52 9.06
C GLY A 88 14.92 -3.56 7.95
N VAL A 89 13.82 -3.79 7.23
CA VAL A 89 13.76 -4.61 6.01
C VAL A 89 13.19 -3.75 4.89
N PRO A 90 14.03 -3.27 3.95
CA PRO A 90 13.60 -2.30 2.94
C PRO A 90 12.84 -2.96 1.79
N THR A 91 11.81 -2.27 1.28
CA THR A 91 10.98 -2.71 0.15
C THR A 91 11.53 -2.31 -1.23
N SER A 92 12.64 -1.56 -1.28
CA SER A 92 13.31 -1.17 -2.52
C SER A 92 14.78 -0.84 -2.29
N ARG A 93 15.57 -0.80 -3.37
CA ARG A 93 16.96 -0.32 -3.32
C ARG A 93 17.06 1.13 -2.85
N GLY A 94 16.14 1.99 -3.30
CA GLY A 94 16.10 3.39 -2.86
C GLY A 94 15.84 3.53 -1.36
N THR A 95 14.96 2.73 -0.80
CA THR A 95 14.71 2.70 0.65
C THR A 95 15.90 2.10 1.41
N GLU A 96 16.54 1.07 0.86
CA GLU A 96 17.77 0.49 1.42
C GLU A 96 18.89 1.54 1.54
N GLU A 97 19.15 2.27 0.46
CA GLU A 97 20.13 3.34 0.44
C GLU A 97 19.83 4.47 1.44
N LEU A 98 18.56 4.88 1.52
CA LEU A 98 18.10 5.88 2.49
C LEU A 98 18.37 5.40 3.93
N ALA A 99 17.90 4.20 4.26
CA ALA A 99 18.02 3.65 5.60
C ALA A 99 19.50 3.44 6.00
N ARG A 100 20.37 3.00 5.09
CA ARG A 100 21.82 2.89 5.32
C ARG A 100 22.45 4.25 5.63
N ARG A 101 22.12 5.30 4.86
CA ARG A 101 22.63 6.67 5.12
C ARG A 101 22.21 7.20 6.47
N LEU A 102 21.02 6.80 6.93
CA LEU A 102 20.46 7.21 8.22
C LEU A 102 20.93 6.34 9.39
N GLY A 103 21.75 5.30 9.13
CA GLY A 103 22.31 4.44 10.16
C GLY A 103 21.34 3.40 10.74
N ILE A 104 20.22 3.10 10.07
CA ILE A 104 19.30 2.04 10.50
C ILE A 104 19.95 0.68 10.23
N PRO A 105 20.04 -0.24 11.23
CA PRO A 105 20.48 -1.61 10.99
C PRO A 105 19.53 -2.35 10.04
N LEU A 106 20.06 -2.91 8.95
CA LEU A 106 19.27 -3.56 7.92
C LEU A 106 19.53 -5.06 7.86
N ARG A 107 18.49 -5.80 7.50
CA ARG A 107 18.56 -7.19 7.06
C ARG A 107 17.69 -7.41 5.82
N ASP A 108 18.02 -8.42 5.04
CA ASP A 108 17.13 -8.94 4.02
C ASP A 108 16.20 -10.02 4.62
N LEU A 109 15.10 -10.30 3.92
CA LEU A 109 14.10 -11.26 4.38
C LEU A 109 14.67 -12.69 4.56
N ASN A 110 15.65 -13.10 3.74
CA ASN A 110 16.26 -14.42 3.85
C ASN A 110 17.11 -14.59 5.11
N SER A 111 17.65 -13.50 5.64
CA SER A 111 18.48 -13.51 6.85
C SER A 111 17.68 -13.51 8.15
N LEU A 112 16.36 -13.37 8.07
CA LEU A 112 15.46 -13.41 9.23
C LEU A 112 15.14 -14.87 9.59
N THR A 113 16.00 -15.47 10.42
CA THR A 113 15.87 -16.88 10.83
C THR A 113 14.95 -17.08 12.02
N LYS A 114 14.56 -16.00 12.70
CA LYS A 114 13.65 -16.02 13.86
C LYS A 114 12.39 -15.26 13.51
N SER A 115 11.26 -15.86 13.84
CA SER A 115 9.95 -15.20 13.78
C SER A 115 9.60 -14.63 15.17
N ASN A 116 8.70 -13.65 15.19
CA ASN A 116 8.09 -13.17 16.41
C ASN A 116 7.19 -14.26 17.06
N PRO A 117 6.63 -14.05 18.27
CA PRO A 117 5.79 -15.05 18.94
C PRO A 117 4.59 -15.54 18.10
N ASN A 118 4.11 -14.74 17.14
CA ASN A 118 2.99 -15.07 16.26
C ASN A 118 3.43 -15.75 14.95
N GLY A 119 4.73 -16.03 14.78
CA GLY A 119 5.26 -16.76 13.64
C GLY A 119 5.66 -15.89 12.44
N TYR A 120 5.62 -14.57 12.56
CA TYR A 120 5.99 -13.66 11.49
C TYR A 120 7.46 -13.22 11.60
N PRO A 121 8.22 -13.15 10.47
CA PRO A 121 9.60 -12.67 10.50
C PRO A 121 9.72 -11.15 10.65
N ILE A 122 8.66 -10.39 10.39
CA ILE A 122 8.56 -8.94 10.52
C ILE A 122 7.39 -8.62 11.46
N ASP A 123 7.61 -7.72 12.43
CA ASP A 123 6.59 -7.34 13.40
C ASP A 123 5.59 -6.35 12.80
N VAL A 124 6.10 -5.32 12.13
CA VAL A 124 5.27 -4.29 11.49
C VAL A 124 5.90 -3.82 10.19
N ALA A 125 5.09 -3.65 9.14
CA ALA A 125 5.47 -2.93 7.93
C ALA A 125 4.72 -1.60 7.86
N ILE A 126 5.42 -0.52 7.49
CA ILE A 126 4.83 0.81 7.29
C ILE A 126 5.16 1.26 5.87
N ASP A 127 4.13 1.46 5.04
CA ASP A 127 4.31 1.86 3.64
C ASP A 127 3.17 2.75 3.15
N GLY A 128 3.37 3.39 1.99
CA GLY A 128 2.37 4.20 1.32
C GLY A 128 1.46 3.41 0.39
N ALA A 129 0.51 4.13 -0.25
CA ALA A 129 -0.27 3.63 -1.36
C ALA A 129 -0.54 4.74 -2.38
N ASP A 130 -0.79 4.34 -3.64
CA ASP A 130 -1.15 5.25 -4.71
C ASP A 130 -2.65 5.58 -4.69
N ALA A 131 -3.48 4.63 -4.24
CA ALA A 131 -4.90 4.81 -3.96
C ALA A 131 -5.39 3.84 -2.87
N VAL A 132 -6.39 4.26 -2.11
CA VAL A 132 -7.07 3.47 -1.07
C VAL A 132 -8.57 3.58 -1.29
N ASP A 133 -9.26 2.45 -1.45
CA ASP A 133 -10.72 2.44 -1.59
C ASP A 133 -11.45 2.43 -0.24
N CYS A 134 -12.79 2.52 -0.29
CA CYS A 134 -13.64 2.51 0.90
C CYS A 134 -13.59 1.21 1.71
N CYS A 135 -13.04 0.13 1.16
CA CYS A 135 -12.89 -1.18 1.82
C CYS A 135 -11.45 -1.43 2.29
N MET A 136 -10.60 -0.40 2.29
CA MET A 136 -9.17 -0.49 2.61
C MET A 136 -8.38 -1.43 1.68
N ASN A 137 -8.86 -1.66 0.46
CA ASN A 137 -8.00 -2.20 -0.58
C ASN A 137 -7.08 -1.09 -1.09
N LEU A 138 -5.86 -1.47 -1.51
CA LEU A 138 -4.86 -0.50 -1.96
C LEU A 138 -4.47 -0.77 -3.41
N ILE A 139 -4.15 0.30 -4.14
CA ILE A 139 -3.29 0.24 -5.33
C ILE A 139 -1.93 0.76 -4.91
N LYS A 140 -0.88 -0.02 -5.21
CA LYS A 140 0.52 0.31 -4.98
C LYS A 140 1.34 0.02 -6.22
N GLY A 141 2.60 0.49 -6.24
CA GLY A 141 3.53 0.26 -7.34
C GLY A 141 3.70 1.44 -8.29
N GLY A 142 3.24 2.64 -7.93
CA GLY A 142 3.57 3.87 -8.64
C GLY A 142 5.08 4.08 -8.78
N GLY A 143 5.86 3.70 -7.75
CA GLY A 143 7.31 3.69 -7.73
C GLY A 143 7.98 2.41 -8.26
N ALA A 144 7.25 1.50 -8.92
CA ALA A 144 7.73 0.23 -9.49
C ALA A 144 8.37 -0.74 -8.46
N ALA A 145 8.02 -0.66 -7.17
CA ALA A 145 8.55 -1.51 -6.10
C ALA A 145 7.56 -2.60 -5.62
N LEU A 146 6.40 -2.74 -6.27
CA LEU A 146 5.23 -3.48 -5.80
C LEU A 146 5.50 -4.94 -5.40
N LEU A 147 6.39 -5.65 -6.08
CA LEU A 147 6.72 -7.04 -5.75
C LEU A 147 7.38 -7.12 -4.37
N ARG A 148 8.44 -6.33 -4.15
CA ARG A 148 9.16 -6.32 -2.87
C ARG A 148 8.27 -5.76 -1.74
N GLU A 149 7.49 -4.71 -2.03
CA GLU A 149 6.49 -4.18 -1.09
C GLU A 149 5.55 -5.29 -0.64
N LYS A 150 4.92 -6.02 -1.57
CA LYS A 150 3.97 -7.08 -1.23
C LYS A 150 4.61 -8.23 -0.47
N MET A 151 5.84 -8.65 -0.84
CA MET A 151 6.57 -9.70 -0.12
C MET A 151 6.82 -9.33 1.34
N ILE A 152 7.27 -8.10 1.59
CA ILE A 152 7.60 -7.62 2.93
C ILE A 152 6.34 -7.39 3.77
N GLU A 153 5.29 -6.80 3.18
CA GLU A 153 4.03 -6.56 3.87
C GLU A 153 3.29 -7.87 4.19
N LYS A 154 3.34 -8.89 3.31
CA LYS A 154 2.81 -10.23 3.61
C LYS A 154 3.62 -10.98 4.67
N ALA A 155 4.93 -10.69 4.79
CA ALA A 155 5.79 -11.27 5.81
C ALA A 155 5.67 -10.58 7.17
N ALA A 156 4.98 -9.44 7.25
CA ALA A 156 4.75 -8.70 8.47
C ALA A 156 3.48 -9.18 9.20
N GLU A 157 3.53 -9.20 10.54
CA GLU A 157 2.35 -9.48 11.37
C GLU A 157 1.26 -8.45 11.15
N ILE A 158 1.66 -7.17 11.07
CA ILE A 158 0.74 -6.08 10.74
C ILE A 158 1.33 -5.19 9.65
N PHE A 159 0.47 -4.74 8.75
CA PHE A 159 0.79 -3.73 7.75
C PHE A 159 -0.02 -2.47 8.01
N ILE A 160 0.67 -1.33 8.14
CA ILE A 160 0.10 0.00 8.33
C ILE A 160 0.33 0.82 7.07
N CYS A 161 -0.75 1.22 6.41
CA CYS A 161 -0.69 2.08 5.25
C CYS A 161 -0.73 3.55 5.68
N ILE A 162 0.18 4.39 5.16
CA ILE A 162 0.25 5.83 5.43
C ILE A 162 0.04 6.62 4.14
N VAL A 163 -0.97 7.49 4.12
CA VAL A 163 -1.34 8.27 2.93
C VAL A 163 -1.76 9.68 3.29
N ASP A 164 -1.73 10.57 2.31
CA ASP A 164 -2.47 11.82 2.37
C ASP A 164 -3.91 11.65 1.86
N ARG A 165 -4.79 12.59 2.20
CA ARG A 165 -6.21 12.58 1.84
C ARG A 165 -6.49 12.39 0.36
N SER A 166 -5.60 12.86 -0.53
CA SER A 166 -5.80 12.77 -1.99
C SER A 166 -5.77 11.33 -2.52
N LYS A 167 -5.23 10.39 -1.72
CA LYS A 167 -5.16 8.96 -2.07
C LYS A 167 -6.44 8.19 -1.78
N LEU A 168 -7.36 8.78 -1.01
CA LEU A 168 -8.64 8.14 -0.71
C LEU A 168 -9.60 8.26 -1.88
N VAL A 169 -10.07 7.13 -2.37
CA VAL A 169 -11.05 7.05 -3.45
C VAL A 169 -12.24 6.19 -3.01
N ARG A 170 -13.40 6.44 -3.58
CA ARG A 170 -14.56 5.60 -3.30
C ARG A 170 -14.40 4.19 -3.90
N TYR A 171 -13.89 4.12 -5.15
CA TYR A 171 -13.61 2.89 -5.90
C TYR A 171 -12.42 3.14 -6.81
N PHE A 172 -11.70 2.07 -7.17
CA PHE A 172 -10.65 2.15 -8.18
C PHE A 172 -11.24 2.25 -9.60
N GLY A 173 -10.48 2.85 -10.52
CA GLY A 173 -10.94 3.10 -11.89
C GLY A 173 -11.95 4.25 -11.97
N GLY A 174 -12.60 4.40 -13.12
CA GLY A 174 -13.57 5.46 -13.35
C GLY A 174 -13.03 6.60 -14.23
N SER A 175 -13.45 7.84 -13.96
CA SER A 175 -13.17 9.00 -14.81
C SER A 175 -11.70 9.44 -14.83
N THR A 176 -11.41 10.38 -15.70
CA THR A 176 -10.11 11.03 -15.95
C THR A 176 -9.27 11.24 -14.68
N GLY A 177 -8.03 10.71 -14.67
CA GLY A 177 -7.08 10.87 -13.57
C GLY A 177 -7.00 9.70 -12.59
N ALA A 178 -7.78 8.63 -12.80
CA ALA A 178 -7.66 7.42 -11.99
C ALA A 178 -6.23 6.84 -12.06
N VAL A 179 -5.71 6.48 -10.89
CA VAL A 179 -4.42 5.81 -10.75
C VAL A 179 -4.46 4.50 -11.53
N PRO A 180 -3.49 4.22 -12.42
CA PRO A 180 -3.41 2.93 -13.10
C PRO A 180 -3.12 1.83 -12.08
N LEU A 181 -3.53 0.61 -12.38
CA LEU A 181 -3.10 -0.58 -11.67
C LEU A 181 -1.77 -1.05 -12.27
N PRO A 182 -0.64 -0.97 -11.56
CA PRO A 182 0.62 -1.51 -12.02
C PRO A 182 0.61 -3.04 -11.95
N VAL A 183 1.19 -3.67 -12.96
CA VAL A 183 1.43 -5.12 -13.01
C VAL A 183 2.89 -5.33 -13.39
N GLU A 184 3.67 -5.97 -12.54
CA GLU A 184 5.05 -6.35 -12.83
C GLU A 184 5.04 -7.58 -13.72
N ILE A 185 5.74 -7.50 -14.86
CA ILE A 185 5.77 -8.54 -15.90
C ILE A 185 7.20 -8.83 -16.33
N THR A 186 7.43 -10.06 -16.78
CA THR A 186 8.74 -10.44 -17.33
C THR A 186 9.09 -9.60 -18.56
N GLN A 187 10.39 -9.31 -18.75
CA GLN A 187 10.85 -8.63 -19.96
C GLN A 187 10.66 -9.51 -21.21
N PHE A 188 10.89 -10.83 -21.06
CA PHE A 188 10.70 -11.78 -22.15
C PHE A 188 9.24 -11.76 -22.64
N SER A 189 9.05 -11.46 -23.90
CA SER A 189 7.74 -11.43 -24.57
C SER A 189 6.70 -10.53 -23.87
N HIS A 190 7.14 -9.43 -23.25
CA HIS A 190 6.28 -8.50 -22.49
C HIS A 190 5.05 -8.01 -23.26
N GLU A 191 5.17 -7.75 -24.58
CA GLU A 191 4.00 -7.36 -25.39
C GLU A 191 2.95 -8.47 -25.48
N HIS A 192 3.39 -9.75 -25.53
CA HIS A 192 2.48 -10.87 -25.47
C HIS A 192 1.75 -10.93 -24.14
N VAL A 193 2.49 -10.78 -23.03
CA VAL A 193 1.92 -10.75 -21.68
C VAL A 193 0.88 -9.63 -21.55
N MET A 194 1.19 -8.43 -22.01
CA MET A 194 0.23 -7.31 -22.01
C MET A 194 -1.03 -7.60 -22.86
N ARG A 195 -0.89 -8.29 -24.00
CA ARG A 195 -2.06 -8.73 -24.79
C ARG A 195 -2.91 -9.75 -24.05
N VAL A 196 -2.27 -10.66 -23.28
CA VAL A 196 -2.99 -11.64 -22.44
C VAL A 196 -3.73 -10.93 -21.31
N ILE A 197 -3.06 -10.03 -20.58
CA ILE A 197 -3.70 -9.21 -19.53
C ILE A 197 -4.93 -8.48 -20.08
N ARG A 198 -4.80 -7.80 -21.23
CA ARG A 198 -5.93 -7.11 -21.87
C ARG A 198 -7.07 -8.06 -22.24
N ARG A 199 -6.76 -9.27 -22.70
CA ARG A 199 -7.76 -10.29 -23.06
C ARG A 199 -8.51 -10.79 -21.82
N VAL A 200 -7.79 -11.07 -20.74
CA VAL A 200 -8.36 -11.55 -19.48
C VAL A 200 -9.27 -10.48 -18.88
N LEU A 201 -8.81 -9.24 -18.81
CA LEU A 201 -9.55 -8.12 -18.24
C LEU A 201 -10.51 -7.42 -19.21
N ARG A 202 -10.75 -7.96 -20.43
CA ARG A 202 -11.55 -7.30 -21.49
C ARG A 202 -12.95 -6.87 -21.03
N HIS A 203 -13.56 -7.65 -20.12
CA HIS A 203 -14.90 -7.38 -19.59
C HIS A 203 -14.93 -6.20 -18.59
N ARG A 204 -13.75 -5.69 -18.18
CA ARG A 204 -13.60 -4.56 -17.26
C ARG A 204 -13.32 -3.24 -17.97
N SER A 205 -13.42 -3.17 -19.30
CA SER A 205 -13.18 -1.95 -20.09
C SER A 205 -11.86 -1.25 -19.70
N CYS A 206 -10.73 -1.90 -20.00
CA CYS A 206 -9.42 -1.36 -19.67
C CYS A 206 -8.48 -1.27 -20.86
N THR A 207 -7.47 -0.39 -20.75
CA THR A 207 -6.27 -0.37 -21.59
C THR A 207 -5.08 -0.88 -20.79
N VAL A 208 -4.12 -1.48 -21.49
CA VAL A 208 -2.86 -1.96 -20.93
C VAL A 208 -1.72 -1.37 -21.73
N SER A 209 -0.81 -0.67 -21.07
CA SER A 209 0.35 -0.03 -21.71
C SER A 209 1.61 -0.30 -20.89
N GLN A 210 2.76 -0.39 -21.56
CA GLN A 210 4.04 -0.43 -20.87
C GLN A 210 4.30 0.90 -20.19
N ARG A 211 4.93 0.85 -19.01
CA ARG A 211 5.41 2.05 -18.32
C ARG A 211 6.77 2.46 -18.87
N PHE A 212 6.92 3.75 -19.12
CA PHE A 212 8.16 4.36 -19.55
C PHE A 212 8.66 5.37 -18.53
N GLU A 213 9.96 5.64 -18.56
CA GLU A 213 10.57 6.73 -17.82
C GLU A 213 10.03 8.08 -18.33
N THR A 214 10.44 9.16 -17.69
CA THR A 214 9.99 10.52 -18.03
C THR A 214 10.35 10.96 -19.47
N ASP A 215 11.31 10.28 -20.11
CA ASP A 215 11.66 10.48 -21.52
C ASP A 215 10.62 9.91 -22.50
N GLY A 216 9.66 9.12 -22.02
CA GLY A 216 8.60 8.51 -22.79
C GLY A 216 9.04 7.37 -23.73
N THR A 217 10.30 6.97 -23.69
CA THR A 217 10.89 5.96 -24.60
C THR A 217 11.61 4.84 -23.89
N THR A 218 12.27 5.10 -22.77
CA THR A 218 12.98 4.10 -21.97
C THR A 218 11.99 3.35 -21.09
N PRO A 219 11.85 2.01 -21.23
CA PRO A 219 11.00 1.23 -20.33
C PRO A 219 11.47 1.31 -18.88
N VAL A 220 10.52 1.49 -17.96
CA VAL A 220 10.81 1.36 -16.52
C VAL A 220 11.20 -0.07 -16.21
N VAL A 221 12.35 -0.24 -15.56
CA VAL A 221 12.86 -1.54 -15.09
C VAL A 221 12.80 -1.56 -13.57
N THR A 222 12.11 -2.56 -13.01
CA THR A 222 12.01 -2.72 -11.54
C THR A 222 13.34 -3.14 -10.92
N ASP A 223 13.47 -3.02 -9.61
CA ASP A 223 14.62 -3.54 -8.85
C ASP A 223 14.89 -5.04 -9.06
N ASN A 224 13.90 -5.76 -9.62
CA ASN A 224 13.96 -7.19 -9.88
C ASN A 224 14.28 -7.52 -11.35
N GLY A 225 14.52 -6.49 -12.18
CA GLY A 225 14.82 -6.66 -13.61
C GLY A 225 13.59 -6.93 -14.48
N ASN A 226 12.40 -6.58 -14.04
CA ASN A 226 11.15 -6.76 -14.76
C ASN A 226 10.62 -5.44 -15.32
N TYR A 227 9.61 -5.50 -16.20
CA TYR A 227 8.88 -4.35 -16.69
C TYR A 227 7.58 -4.13 -15.89
N ILE A 228 6.97 -2.94 -16.07
CA ILE A 228 5.66 -2.61 -15.53
C ILE A 228 4.67 -2.42 -16.69
N ALA A 229 3.56 -3.13 -16.62
CA ALA A 229 2.36 -2.88 -17.41
C ALA A 229 1.36 -2.10 -16.57
N ASP A 230 0.96 -0.92 -17.03
CA ASP A 230 -0.07 -0.11 -16.39
C ASP A 230 -1.45 -0.45 -16.98
N VAL A 231 -2.37 -0.92 -16.13
CA VAL A 231 -3.76 -1.19 -16.49
C VAL A 231 -4.62 0.00 -16.08
N ARG A 232 -5.26 0.67 -17.05
CA ARG A 232 -6.18 1.78 -16.81
C ARG A 232 -7.60 1.33 -17.10
N PHE A 233 -8.49 1.45 -16.12
CA PHE A 233 -9.90 1.14 -16.25
C PHE A 233 -10.67 2.39 -16.74
N HIS A 234 -11.48 2.25 -17.78
CA HIS A 234 -12.20 3.36 -18.42
C HIS A 234 -13.70 3.25 -18.16
N GLY A 235 -14.27 4.31 -17.57
CA GLY A 235 -15.72 4.40 -17.35
C GLY A 235 -16.33 3.34 -16.43
N ALA A 236 -15.58 2.30 -16.13
CA ALA A 236 -15.97 1.25 -15.21
C ALA A 236 -15.19 1.39 -13.89
N GLN A 237 -15.88 1.24 -12.79
CA GLN A 237 -15.29 1.19 -11.47
C GLN A 237 -14.85 -0.24 -11.18
N LEU A 238 -13.67 -0.41 -10.61
CA LEU A 238 -13.21 -1.70 -10.13
C LEU A 238 -13.83 -1.97 -8.74
N LEU A 239 -15.12 -2.36 -8.74
CA LEU A 239 -15.89 -2.57 -7.50
C LEU A 239 -15.42 -3.78 -6.69
N VAL A 240 -14.83 -4.78 -7.37
CA VAL A 240 -14.32 -6.01 -6.74
C VAL A 240 -12.84 -6.19 -7.08
N PRO A 241 -11.92 -5.48 -6.40
CA PRO A 241 -10.49 -5.56 -6.70
C PRO A 241 -9.92 -6.99 -6.57
N ARG A 242 -10.38 -7.77 -5.59
CA ARG A 242 -9.98 -9.18 -5.40
C ARG A 242 -10.27 -10.06 -6.63
N GLY A 243 -11.36 -9.79 -7.35
CA GLY A 243 -11.68 -10.51 -8.59
C GLY A 243 -10.66 -10.25 -9.68
N ALA A 244 -10.23 -8.99 -9.86
CA ALA A 244 -9.19 -8.66 -10.82
C ALA A 244 -7.82 -9.21 -10.41
N ALA A 245 -7.51 -9.24 -9.12
CA ALA A 245 -6.30 -9.87 -8.59
C ALA A 245 -6.25 -11.36 -8.97
N ALA A 246 -7.31 -12.11 -8.67
CA ALA A 246 -7.43 -13.54 -8.99
C ALA A 246 -7.37 -13.84 -10.50
N GLU A 247 -7.78 -12.89 -11.35
CA GLU A 247 -7.68 -13.02 -12.80
C GLU A 247 -6.26 -12.76 -13.32
N LEU A 248 -5.47 -11.92 -12.63
CA LEU A 248 -4.09 -11.58 -13.01
C LEU A 248 -3.07 -12.62 -12.54
N GLU A 249 -3.24 -13.15 -11.33
CA GLU A 249 -2.30 -14.09 -10.70
C GLU A 249 -1.93 -15.31 -11.56
N PRO A 250 -2.86 -15.99 -12.29
CA PRO A 250 -2.53 -17.18 -13.06
C PRO A 250 -1.90 -16.89 -14.42
N ILE A 251 -1.70 -15.63 -14.82
CA ILE A 251 -1.17 -15.28 -16.14
C ILE A 251 0.33 -15.53 -16.17
N THR A 252 0.77 -16.50 -16.97
CA THR A 252 2.21 -16.74 -17.20
C THR A 252 2.90 -15.48 -17.74
N GLY A 253 3.96 -15.06 -17.06
CA GLY A 253 4.68 -13.82 -17.37
C GLY A 253 4.25 -12.62 -16.51
N VAL A 254 3.14 -12.69 -15.80
CA VAL A 254 2.84 -11.79 -14.68
C VAL A 254 3.65 -12.26 -13.48
N VAL A 255 4.40 -11.35 -12.86
CA VAL A 255 5.21 -11.62 -11.66
C VAL A 255 4.41 -11.25 -10.42
N GLU A 256 3.82 -10.04 -10.41
CA GLU A 256 2.96 -9.57 -9.33
C GLU A 256 2.11 -8.38 -9.82
N HIS A 257 1.05 -8.06 -9.12
CA HIS A 257 0.16 -6.92 -9.41
C HIS A 257 0.02 -5.97 -8.22
N GLY A 258 -0.31 -4.71 -8.50
CA GLY A 258 -0.42 -3.63 -7.52
C GLY A 258 -1.72 -3.60 -6.71
N LEU A 259 -2.55 -4.64 -6.74
CA LEU A 259 -3.72 -4.76 -5.84
C LEU A 259 -3.30 -5.42 -4.52
N PHE A 260 -3.48 -4.70 -3.41
CA PHE A 260 -3.19 -5.14 -2.04
C PHE A 260 -4.52 -5.19 -1.28
N CYS A 261 -5.23 -6.30 -1.43
CA CYS A 261 -6.61 -6.43 -0.93
C CYS A 261 -6.66 -7.06 0.46
N GLY A 262 -7.19 -6.32 1.44
CA GLY A 262 -7.36 -6.81 2.81
C GLY A 262 -6.05 -7.08 3.54
N MET A 263 -4.96 -6.41 3.14
CA MET A 263 -3.64 -6.57 3.77
C MET A 263 -3.41 -5.54 4.88
N ALA A 264 -3.86 -4.30 4.70
CA ALA A 264 -3.65 -3.25 5.68
C ALA A 264 -4.50 -3.47 6.95
N LYS A 265 -3.85 -3.44 8.11
CA LYS A 265 -4.50 -3.46 9.43
C LYS A 265 -5.13 -2.10 9.74
N ALA A 266 -4.45 -1.04 9.34
CA ALA A 266 -4.90 0.33 9.47
C ALA A 266 -4.41 1.19 8.30
N VAL A 267 -5.15 2.25 8.00
CA VAL A 267 -4.75 3.32 7.10
C VAL A 267 -4.68 4.61 7.89
N VAL A 268 -3.50 5.19 7.99
CA VAL A 268 -3.24 6.48 8.64
C VAL A 268 -3.28 7.55 7.57
N VAL A 269 -4.21 8.49 7.69
CA VAL A 269 -4.50 9.50 6.69
C VAL A 269 -4.08 10.87 7.22
N ALA A 270 -3.20 11.55 6.50
CA ALA A 270 -2.93 12.96 6.69
C ALA A 270 -4.05 13.81 6.06
N GLU A 271 -4.73 14.59 6.84
CA GLU A 271 -5.79 15.49 6.39
C GLU A 271 -5.21 16.84 5.95
N THR A 272 -5.97 17.59 5.17
CA THR A 272 -5.53 18.89 4.60
C THR A 272 -5.40 20.00 5.63
N ASP A 273 -6.01 19.84 6.80
CA ASP A 273 -5.91 20.77 7.94
C ASP A 273 -4.70 20.46 8.86
N GLY A 274 -3.90 19.45 8.51
CA GLY A 274 -2.74 19.00 9.28
C GLY A 274 -3.08 17.97 10.35
N SER A 275 -4.36 17.62 10.54
CA SER A 275 -4.75 16.54 11.45
C SER A 275 -4.42 15.16 10.85
N VAL A 276 -4.32 14.16 11.71
CA VAL A 276 -4.09 12.78 11.32
C VAL A 276 -5.27 11.93 11.75
N ARG A 277 -5.81 11.16 10.82
CA ARG A 277 -6.92 10.24 11.06
C ARG A 277 -6.51 8.82 10.79
N GLU A 278 -6.94 7.89 11.63
CA GLU A 278 -6.74 6.46 11.43
C GLU A 278 -8.05 5.79 11.02
N ILE A 279 -7.99 4.95 9.99
CA ILE A 279 -9.08 4.08 9.54
C ILE A 279 -8.66 2.65 9.84
N THR A 280 -9.50 1.91 10.55
CA THR A 280 -9.27 0.48 10.84
C THR A 280 -10.46 -0.33 10.35
N THR A 281 -10.22 -1.59 9.95
CA THR A 281 -11.32 -2.52 9.74
C THR A 281 -12.05 -2.71 11.07
N PRO A 282 -13.39 -2.66 11.11
CA PRO A 282 -14.13 -3.05 12.29
C PRO A 282 -13.69 -4.45 12.73
N ALA A 283 -13.52 -4.66 14.04
CA ALA A 283 -13.30 -6.01 14.55
C ALA A 283 -14.41 -6.91 14.01
N PRO A 284 -14.12 -8.14 13.55
CA PRO A 284 -15.14 -9.06 13.11
C PRO A 284 -16.16 -9.20 14.24
N GLY A 285 -17.41 -8.85 13.94
CA GLY A 285 -18.50 -9.01 14.91
C GLY A 285 -18.59 -10.47 15.34
N PRO A 286 -19.19 -10.78 16.51
CA PRO A 286 -19.24 -12.12 17.09
C PRO A 286 -19.90 -13.20 16.20
N HIS A 287 -20.38 -12.84 15.01
CA HIS A 287 -21.00 -13.74 14.01
C HIS A 287 -20.18 -13.93 12.73
N ALA A 288 -18.92 -13.51 12.66
CA ALA A 288 -18.07 -13.66 11.47
C ALA A 288 -17.22 -14.95 11.47
N LEU A 289 -17.54 -15.91 12.32
CA LEU A 289 -17.00 -17.27 12.26
C LEU A 289 -18.06 -18.18 11.61
N ASN A 290 -17.86 -18.48 10.35
CA ASN A 290 -18.35 -19.64 9.58
C ASN A 290 -18.69 -19.22 8.14
N TYR A 291 -17.70 -19.28 7.28
CA TYR A 291 -17.84 -19.77 5.89
C TYR A 291 -16.45 -20.11 5.36
#